data_f62c8dff5e0b28e5dddedb7d3f068637
#
_entry.id   f62c8dff5e0b28e5dddedb7d3f068637
#
_cell.length_a   1.000
_cell.length_b   1.000
_cell.length_c   1.000
_cell.angle_alpha   90.00
_cell.angle_beta   90.00
_cell.angle_gamma   90.00
#
_symmetry.space_group_name_H-M   'P 1'
#
loop_
_entity.id
_entity.type
_entity.pdbx_description
1 polymer ?
#
loop_
_entity_poly.entity_id
_entity_poly.type
_entity_poly.pdbx_seq_one_letter_code
_entity_poly.pdbx_strand_id
1 'polypeptide(L)'
;MATWFPRQLMTGGVATLLLCTSAWSQQTAEQAAASGKSVVRALRYVPGSTVKVEQLVGEVDKERHRPTLSQTFTRFGVRGTDLGYSFEHGGRAYFLFGDTVGRLERALDTIATTDARDPEQGVRLDFLTAPGRPYLTIEPPGISMGAFEVPVSGISLGGQMYVVVSTNHSTDRSTDRSVLTRFVPPATFEPLRTISQLPAGRFIKMSMHAEPGPLADLPPGGPFIIIWGTGTYRKSDAYLSLVPAANFETGRGTRYFAGLNPAGNPAWSQKESDAKPIVTNGTMGDLSVTWAKDLGMWLMTYDSRPPARRGILFSYARTPWGPWSEPQVVFHAARDGALGKFIHNPQADPDDGLAGPVIGKGRSNPAAVHGGAYAPYVIDRFTRLKDSELHLYYCLSTWNPYVVVLMKSRFQAE
;
A
#
# COMPACT_ATOMS: atom_id res chain seq x y z
N MET A 1 40.06 -67.06 28.90
CA MET A 1 38.81 -66.98 29.69
C MET A 1 37.84 -66.03 29.01
N ALA A 2 36.81 -66.56 28.43
CA ALA A 2 35.80 -65.86 27.68
C ALA A 2 34.67 -65.45 28.63
N THR A 3 34.18 -64.23 28.54
CA THR A 3 32.88 -63.88 29.06
C THR A 3 32.06 -63.12 27.99
N TRP A 4 31.01 -63.74 27.59
CA TRP A 4 29.93 -63.29 26.71
C TRP A 4 29.10 -62.23 27.40
N PHE A 5 28.65 -61.16 26.62
CA PHE A 5 27.52 -60.38 26.96
C PHE A 5 26.59 -60.22 25.70
N PRO A 6 25.27 -60.30 25.81
CA PRO A 6 24.36 -60.40 24.70
C PRO A 6 23.97 -59.00 24.15
N ARG A 7 23.77 -58.97 22.83
CA ARG A 7 23.15 -57.84 22.11
C ARG A 7 21.65 -57.78 22.47
N GLN A 8 21.22 -56.65 23.01
CA GLN A 8 19.81 -56.27 22.98
C GLN A 8 19.50 -55.46 21.70
N LEU A 9 18.60 -55.98 20.90
CA LEU A 9 17.87 -55.27 19.84
C LEU A 9 17.00 -54.19 20.48
N MET A 10 17.16 -52.94 20.10
CA MET A 10 16.15 -51.91 20.26
C MET A 10 15.43 -51.68 18.92
N THR A 11 14.28 -52.23 18.78
CA THR A 11 13.26 -51.88 17.82
C THR A 11 12.38 -50.80 18.43
N GLY A 12 12.01 -49.80 17.64
CA GLY A 12 10.84 -49.00 17.94
C GLY A 12 11.09 -47.53 18.24
N GLY A 13 10.69 -46.68 17.33
CA GLY A 13 10.59 -45.23 17.60
C GLY A 13 10.53 -44.34 16.37
N VAL A 14 9.83 -44.77 15.30
CA VAL A 14 9.38 -43.85 14.26
C VAL A 14 7.89 -43.62 14.50
N ALA A 15 7.52 -42.63 15.22
CA ALA A 15 6.20 -41.97 15.22
C ALA A 15 6.19 -40.90 16.32
N THR A 16 6.36 -39.67 15.99
CA THR A 16 5.70 -38.49 16.61
C THR A 16 6.40 -37.21 16.13
N LEU A 17 6.21 -36.83 14.88
CA LEU A 17 6.65 -35.53 14.35
C LEU A 17 5.65 -35.00 13.30
N LEU A 18 4.34 -35.15 13.58
CA LEU A 18 3.26 -34.69 12.68
C LEU A 18 2.08 -34.06 13.44
N LEU A 19 2.24 -33.54 14.64
CA LEU A 19 1.11 -33.08 15.45
C LEU A 19 1.13 -31.62 15.91
N CYS A 20 2.11 -30.81 15.53
CA CYS A 20 2.11 -29.40 15.97
C CYS A 20 1.58 -28.38 14.94
N THR A 21 1.44 -28.76 13.67
CA THR A 21 0.85 -27.87 12.64
C THR A 21 -0.68 -27.93 12.59
N SER A 22 -1.29 -28.89 13.25
CA SER A 22 -2.74 -29.09 13.22
C SER A 22 -3.53 -28.35 14.31
N ALA A 23 -2.91 -27.96 15.41
CA ALA A 23 -3.65 -27.37 16.54
C ALA A 23 -4.14 -25.94 16.27
N TRP A 24 -3.40 -25.14 15.53
CA TRP A 24 -3.78 -23.74 15.25
C TRP A 24 -4.82 -23.62 14.13
N SER A 25 -4.69 -24.41 13.08
CA SER A 25 -5.72 -24.51 12.04
C SER A 25 -7.02 -25.11 12.58
N GLN A 26 -6.95 -25.96 13.60
CA GLN A 26 -8.14 -26.49 14.28
C GLN A 26 -8.80 -25.44 15.20
N GLN A 27 -8.04 -24.65 15.95
CA GLN A 27 -8.60 -23.66 16.88
C GLN A 27 -9.29 -22.48 16.17
N THR A 28 -8.75 -22.04 15.01
CA THR A 28 -9.44 -21.05 14.16
C THR A 28 -10.63 -21.66 13.41
N ALA A 29 -10.55 -22.94 13.02
CA ALA A 29 -11.66 -23.65 12.40
C ALA A 29 -12.77 -23.95 13.41
N GLU A 30 -12.45 -24.27 14.67
CA GLU A 30 -13.44 -24.49 15.73
C GLU A 30 -14.15 -23.20 16.17
N GLN A 31 -13.43 -22.06 16.24
CA GLN A 31 -14.06 -20.76 16.49
C GLN A 31 -14.94 -20.30 15.31
N ALA A 32 -14.57 -20.57 14.08
CA ALA A 32 -15.38 -20.30 12.90
C ALA A 32 -16.59 -21.25 12.78
N ALA A 33 -16.42 -22.51 13.13
CA ALA A 33 -17.52 -23.50 13.17
C ALA A 33 -18.57 -23.15 14.24
N ALA A 34 -18.17 -22.57 15.36
CA ALA A 34 -19.08 -22.07 16.39
C ALA A 34 -19.88 -20.84 15.94
N SER A 35 -19.41 -20.10 14.91
CA SER A 35 -20.10 -18.93 14.33
C SER A 35 -20.92 -19.25 13.08
N GLY A 36 -20.91 -20.48 12.58
CA GLY A 36 -21.59 -20.88 11.33
C GLY A 36 -21.02 -20.23 10.05
N LYS A 37 -19.88 -19.53 10.12
CA LYS A 37 -19.20 -18.91 8.96
C LYS A 37 -18.18 -19.88 8.39
N SER A 38 -18.25 -20.17 7.09
CA SER A 38 -17.20 -20.91 6.39
C SER A 38 -15.89 -20.13 6.42
N VAL A 39 -14.78 -20.81 6.73
CA VAL A 39 -13.45 -20.20 6.68
C VAL A 39 -13.05 -20.01 5.23
N VAL A 40 -13.02 -18.76 4.77
CA VAL A 40 -12.50 -18.42 3.42
C VAL A 40 -11.05 -18.88 3.31
N ARG A 41 -10.74 -19.71 2.30
CA ARG A 41 -9.38 -20.25 2.09
C ARG A 41 -8.62 -19.57 0.99
N ALA A 42 -9.31 -19.04 0.00
CA ALA A 42 -8.72 -18.40 -1.15
C ALA A 42 -9.55 -17.18 -1.61
N LEU A 43 -8.87 -16.26 -2.30
CA LEU A 43 -9.49 -15.13 -3.00
C LEU A 43 -9.11 -15.24 -4.48
N ARG A 44 -10.11 -15.40 -5.34
CA ARG A 44 -9.92 -15.50 -6.78
C ARG A 44 -10.47 -14.25 -7.47
N TYR A 45 -9.62 -13.55 -8.20
CA TYR A 45 -10.04 -12.38 -8.99
C TYR A 45 -11.13 -12.77 -9.98
N VAL A 46 -12.20 -11.99 -10.01
CA VAL A 46 -13.27 -12.14 -11.01
C VAL A 46 -12.86 -11.40 -12.28
N PRO A 47 -12.50 -12.09 -13.37
CA PRO A 47 -12.03 -11.45 -14.58
C PRO A 47 -12.99 -10.40 -15.11
N GLY A 48 -12.47 -9.23 -15.51
CA GLY A 48 -13.28 -8.11 -16.02
C GLY A 48 -14.07 -7.35 -14.97
N SER A 49 -13.92 -7.68 -13.67
CA SER A 49 -14.64 -6.98 -12.59
C SER A 49 -14.00 -5.66 -12.17
N THR A 50 -12.78 -5.38 -12.64
CA THR A 50 -12.12 -4.11 -12.32
C THR A 50 -12.72 -2.98 -13.13
N VAL A 51 -13.26 -1.98 -12.42
CA VAL A 51 -13.89 -0.80 -13.01
C VAL A 51 -13.43 0.47 -12.32
N LYS A 52 -13.37 1.57 -13.08
CA LYS A 52 -13.26 2.92 -12.53
C LYS A 52 -14.62 3.32 -11.96
N VAL A 53 -14.67 3.59 -10.66
CA VAL A 53 -15.89 4.07 -9.98
C VAL A 53 -16.09 5.55 -10.27
N GLU A 54 -15.04 6.36 -10.08
CA GLU A 54 -15.06 7.81 -10.37
C GLU A 54 -13.63 8.39 -10.44
N GLN A 55 -13.52 9.62 -10.90
CA GLN A 55 -12.32 10.44 -10.79
C GLN A 55 -12.39 11.28 -9.51
N LEU A 56 -11.41 11.10 -8.62
CA LEU A 56 -11.37 11.76 -7.30
C LEU A 56 -10.82 13.18 -7.36
N VAL A 57 -9.86 13.43 -8.25
CA VAL A 57 -9.12 14.69 -8.36
C VAL A 57 -9.29 15.31 -9.74
N GLY A 58 -9.30 16.63 -9.80
CA GLY A 58 -9.55 17.43 -10.99
C GLY A 58 -10.94 18.06 -10.99
N GLU A 59 -11.20 18.93 -11.94
CA GLU A 59 -12.48 19.64 -12.07
C GLU A 59 -13.52 18.80 -12.79
N VAL A 60 -13.09 18.09 -13.84
CA VAL A 60 -13.96 17.30 -14.72
C VAL A 60 -13.47 15.87 -14.77
N ASP A 61 -14.37 14.92 -14.61
CA ASP A 61 -14.10 13.50 -14.89
C ASP A 61 -13.91 13.36 -16.41
N LYS A 62 -12.67 13.07 -16.80
CA LYS A 62 -12.23 13.03 -18.20
C LYS A 62 -12.96 11.97 -19.04
N GLU A 63 -13.31 10.84 -18.43
CA GLU A 63 -14.06 9.78 -19.10
C GLU A 63 -15.55 10.12 -19.26
N ARG A 64 -16.13 10.73 -18.21
CA ARG A 64 -17.58 10.95 -18.14
C ARG A 64 -18.01 12.34 -18.62
N HIS A 65 -17.04 13.21 -18.92
CA HIS A 65 -17.26 14.61 -19.35
C HIS A 65 -18.21 15.40 -18.45
N ARG A 66 -18.16 15.16 -17.13
CA ARG A 66 -18.98 15.83 -16.13
C ARG A 66 -18.13 16.30 -14.95
N PRO A 67 -18.58 17.30 -14.17
CA PRO A 67 -17.86 17.73 -12.99
C PRO A 67 -17.58 16.55 -12.04
N THR A 68 -16.37 16.52 -11.45
CA THR A 68 -16.08 15.60 -10.35
C THR A 68 -16.84 16.05 -9.10
N LEU A 69 -17.12 15.12 -8.17
CA LEU A 69 -17.73 15.48 -6.89
C LEU A 69 -16.82 16.42 -6.08
N SER A 70 -15.52 16.25 -6.23
CA SER A 70 -14.52 17.01 -5.48
C SER A 70 -14.28 18.41 -6.04
N GLN A 71 -14.45 18.65 -7.36
CA GLN A 71 -14.19 19.92 -8.04
C GLN A 71 -12.94 20.62 -7.50
N THR A 72 -11.82 19.88 -7.49
CA THR A 72 -10.65 20.24 -6.68
C THR A 72 -9.95 21.51 -7.14
N PHE A 73 -10.14 21.92 -8.41
CA PHE A 73 -9.55 23.17 -8.88
C PHE A 73 -10.36 24.38 -8.42
N THR A 74 -11.68 24.36 -8.59
CA THR A 74 -12.55 25.47 -8.14
C THR A 74 -12.46 25.65 -6.62
N ARG A 75 -12.51 24.55 -5.86
CA ARG A 75 -12.58 24.62 -4.40
C ARG A 75 -11.22 24.87 -3.73
N PHE A 76 -10.16 24.31 -4.26
CA PHE A 76 -8.84 24.31 -3.61
C PHE A 76 -7.69 24.72 -4.54
N GLY A 77 -7.92 24.93 -5.83
CA GLY A 77 -6.87 25.26 -6.79
C GLY A 77 -6.00 24.07 -7.23
N VAL A 78 -6.40 22.82 -6.95
CA VAL A 78 -5.70 21.59 -7.35
C VAL A 78 -6.21 21.12 -8.71
N ARG A 79 -5.34 21.14 -9.73
CA ARG A 79 -5.65 20.66 -11.09
C ARG A 79 -5.45 19.16 -11.24
N GLY A 80 -4.41 18.63 -10.60
CA GLY A 80 -4.04 17.23 -10.69
C GLY A 80 -3.00 16.87 -9.64
N THR A 81 -2.92 15.61 -9.34
CA THR A 81 -1.96 15.01 -8.40
C THR A 81 -1.92 13.51 -8.60
N ASP A 82 -1.02 12.83 -7.90
CA ASP A 82 -0.92 11.37 -7.89
C ASP A 82 -0.95 10.77 -6.48
N LEU A 83 -0.67 9.49 -6.39
CA LEU A 83 -0.68 8.65 -5.19
C LEU A 83 -2.09 8.47 -4.61
N GLY A 84 -2.42 9.03 -3.46
CA GLY A 84 -3.69 8.81 -2.78
C GLY A 84 -3.61 7.71 -1.73
N TYR A 85 -2.44 7.55 -1.06
CA TYR A 85 -2.33 6.64 0.08
C TYR A 85 -3.34 7.03 1.15
N SER A 86 -4.19 6.08 1.56
CA SER A 86 -5.27 6.36 2.51
C SER A 86 -5.04 5.74 3.88
N PHE A 87 -5.50 6.42 4.93
CA PHE A 87 -5.52 5.93 6.31
C PHE A 87 -6.63 6.61 7.11
N GLU A 88 -7.02 5.98 8.23
CA GLU A 88 -8.05 6.51 9.12
C GLU A 88 -7.44 7.42 10.19
N HIS A 89 -8.07 8.58 10.44
CA HIS A 89 -7.76 9.46 11.57
C HIS A 89 -8.99 10.23 12.01
N GLY A 90 -9.28 10.26 13.31
CA GLY A 90 -10.42 11.00 13.86
C GLY A 90 -11.78 10.62 13.24
N GLY A 91 -11.96 9.38 12.80
CA GLY A 91 -13.19 8.88 12.17
C GLY A 91 -13.37 9.27 10.69
N ARG A 92 -12.41 9.96 10.10
CA ARG A 92 -12.36 10.33 8.67
C ARG A 92 -11.27 9.56 7.94
N ALA A 93 -11.46 9.31 6.64
CA ALA A 93 -10.38 8.84 5.79
C ALA A 93 -9.55 10.03 5.31
N TYR A 94 -8.23 9.90 5.43
CA TYR A 94 -7.25 10.86 4.93
C TYR A 94 -6.52 10.27 3.73
N PHE A 95 -6.12 11.13 2.79
CA PHE A 95 -5.43 10.76 1.56
C PHE A 95 -4.19 11.63 1.41
N LEU A 96 -3.04 10.99 1.22
CA LEU A 96 -1.76 11.64 0.96
C LEU A 96 -1.50 11.64 -0.54
N PHE A 97 -1.27 12.81 -1.11
CA PHE A 97 -1.02 13.00 -2.53
C PHE A 97 0.40 13.51 -2.76
N GLY A 98 1.02 13.04 -3.85
CA GLY A 98 2.32 13.51 -4.31
C GLY A 98 2.20 14.72 -5.25
N ASP A 99 3.30 15.23 -5.69
CA ASP A 99 3.55 16.21 -6.78
C ASP A 99 2.31 16.99 -7.28
N THR A 100 1.57 17.66 -6.42
CA THR A 100 0.29 18.32 -6.74
C THR A 100 0.49 19.51 -7.66
N VAL A 101 -0.19 19.53 -8.78
CA VAL A 101 -0.20 20.61 -9.77
C VAL A 101 -1.45 21.47 -9.58
N GLY A 102 -1.26 22.79 -9.44
CA GLY A 102 -2.40 23.68 -9.20
C GLY A 102 -2.04 25.15 -9.22
N ARG A 103 -2.63 25.93 -8.33
CA ARG A 103 -2.41 27.38 -8.22
C ARG A 103 -1.04 27.73 -7.62
N LEU A 104 -0.41 26.83 -6.87
CA LEU A 104 0.97 27.01 -6.41
C LEU A 104 1.92 26.71 -7.56
N GLU A 105 2.99 27.51 -7.68
CA GLU A 105 3.96 27.38 -8.77
C GLU A 105 4.78 26.09 -8.70
N ARG A 106 5.10 25.64 -7.47
CA ARG A 106 5.82 24.39 -7.22
C ARG A 106 4.84 23.23 -7.12
N ALA A 107 5.20 22.10 -7.72
CA ALA A 107 4.53 20.84 -7.44
C ALA A 107 4.93 20.38 -6.03
N LEU A 108 3.99 20.40 -5.11
CA LEU A 108 4.16 20.06 -3.70
C LEU A 108 3.11 19.02 -3.30
N ASP A 109 3.45 18.23 -2.31
CA ASP A 109 2.56 17.18 -1.81
C ASP A 109 1.43 17.73 -0.97
N THR A 110 0.29 17.07 -0.99
CA THR A 110 -0.90 17.55 -0.32
C THR A 110 -1.62 16.45 0.46
N ILE A 111 -2.56 16.85 1.29
CA ILE A 111 -3.38 15.96 2.09
C ILE A 111 -4.85 16.37 1.97
N ALA A 112 -5.72 15.39 1.75
CA ALA A 112 -7.17 15.59 1.75
C ALA A 112 -7.87 14.58 2.66
N THR A 113 -9.16 14.79 2.89
CA THR A 113 -9.97 13.93 3.75
C THR A 113 -11.38 13.77 3.18
N THR A 114 -12.09 12.73 3.62
CA THR A 114 -13.51 12.51 3.32
C THR A 114 -14.24 11.85 4.48
N ASP A 115 -15.54 12.15 4.58
CA ASP A 115 -16.45 11.46 5.48
C ASP A 115 -17.22 10.32 4.78
N ALA A 116 -17.04 10.13 3.48
CA ALA A 116 -17.74 9.11 2.72
C ALA A 116 -17.59 7.72 3.37
N ARG A 117 -18.71 6.98 3.42
CA ARG A 117 -18.78 5.62 3.95
C ARG A 117 -19.10 4.59 2.88
N ASP A 118 -19.82 5.01 1.85
CA ASP A 118 -20.17 4.16 0.71
C ASP A 118 -19.56 4.75 -0.57
N PRO A 119 -18.56 4.09 -1.14
CA PRO A 119 -17.88 4.56 -2.35
C PRO A 119 -18.78 4.56 -3.59
N GLU A 120 -19.86 3.77 -3.60
CA GLU A 120 -20.81 3.72 -4.74
C GLU A 120 -21.74 4.96 -4.80
N GLN A 121 -21.85 5.69 -3.69
CA GLN A 121 -22.56 6.97 -3.63
C GLN A 121 -21.66 8.17 -3.99
N GLY A 122 -20.38 7.88 -4.26
CA GLY A 122 -19.37 8.86 -4.58
C GLY A 122 -18.53 9.30 -3.40
N VAL A 123 -17.32 9.76 -3.71
CA VAL A 123 -16.31 10.20 -2.72
C VAL A 123 -15.92 11.64 -3.03
N ARG A 124 -16.38 12.55 -2.19
CA ARG A 124 -15.97 13.95 -2.25
C ARG A 124 -14.76 14.17 -1.34
N LEU A 125 -13.67 14.66 -1.91
CA LEU A 125 -12.46 15.03 -1.18
C LEU A 125 -12.49 16.49 -0.74
N ASP A 126 -12.07 16.74 0.50
CA ASP A 126 -11.81 18.04 1.06
C ASP A 126 -10.31 18.17 1.34
N PHE A 127 -9.58 18.93 0.53
CA PHE A 127 -8.17 19.21 0.78
C PHE A 127 -8.02 20.04 2.05
N LEU A 128 -7.07 19.69 2.90
CA LEU A 128 -6.74 20.51 4.05
C LEU A 128 -6.17 21.84 3.55
N THR A 129 -6.49 22.92 4.26
CA THR A 129 -6.00 24.26 3.94
C THR A 129 -5.03 24.76 5.00
N ALA A 130 -4.19 25.71 4.66
CA ALA A 130 -3.31 26.42 5.57
C ALA A 130 -3.54 27.94 5.47
N PRO A 131 -3.24 28.73 6.49
CA PRO A 131 -3.36 30.17 6.43
C PRO A 131 -2.63 30.77 5.23
N GLY A 132 -3.33 31.54 4.39
CA GLY A 132 -2.79 32.18 3.19
C GLY A 132 -2.46 31.26 2.03
N ARG A 133 -2.81 29.96 2.09
CA ARG A 133 -2.60 28.98 1.01
C ARG A 133 -3.90 28.29 0.62
N PRO A 134 -4.10 27.97 -0.65
CA PRO A 134 -5.32 27.29 -1.12
C PRO A 134 -5.43 25.84 -0.61
N TYR A 135 -4.30 25.22 -0.26
CA TYR A 135 -4.21 23.89 0.34
C TYR A 135 -2.97 23.77 1.22
N LEU A 136 -3.04 22.85 2.18
CA LEU A 136 -1.92 22.47 3.05
C LEU A 136 -0.92 21.63 2.26
N THR A 137 0.36 21.98 2.35
CA THR A 137 1.47 21.25 1.75
C THR A 137 2.24 20.43 2.80
N ILE A 138 2.72 19.26 2.41
CA ILE A 138 3.53 18.37 3.26
C ILE A 138 4.99 18.77 3.07
N GLU A 139 5.46 19.72 3.88
CA GLU A 139 6.83 20.27 3.83
C GLU A 139 7.47 20.20 5.23
N PRO A 140 8.01 19.03 5.66
CA PRO A 140 8.65 18.93 6.97
C PRO A 140 9.89 19.80 7.07
N PRO A 141 10.08 20.60 8.13
CA PRO A 141 11.23 21.48 8.29
C PRO A 141 12.57 20.73 8.17
N GLY A 142 13.48 21.25 7.33
CA GLY A 142 14.79 20.66 7.12
C GLY A 142 14.83 19.36 6.31
N ILE A 143 13.72 18.95 5.76
CA ILE A 143 13.61 17.81 4.84
C ILE A 143 13.35 18.34 3.43
N SER A 144 14.11 17.86 2.45
CA SER A 144 13.87 18.20 1.05
C SER A 144 12.54 17.61 0.60
N MET A 145 11.69 18.46 0.01
CA MET A 145 10.44 18.07 -0.63
C MET A 145 10.33 18.81 -1.95
N GLY A 146 10.73 18.14 -3.00
CA GLY A 146 10.69 18.62 -4.38
C GLY A 146 9.93 17.62 -5.27
N ALA A 147 10.07 17.75 -6.59
CA ALA A 147 9.46 16.79 -7.51
C ALA A 147 9.98 15.36 -7.24
N PHE A 148 9.06 14.39 -7.18
CA PHE A 148 9.30 12.98 -6.87
C PHE A 148 9.66 12.65 -5.41
N GLU A 149 9.76 13.65 -4.54
CA GLU A 149 9.89 13.48 -3.09
C GLU A 149 8.49 13.55 -2.50
N VAL A 150 7.94 12.44 -2.03
CA VAL A 150 6.49 12.30 -1.82
C VAL A 150 6.16 11.60 -0.50
N PRO A 151 4.96 11.82 0.06
CA PRO A 151 4.46 11.02 1.17
C PRO A 151 4.19 9.59 0.67
N VAL A 152 4.60 8.61 1.45
CA VAL A 152 4.54 7.20 1.07
C VAL A 152 3.64 6.37 1.96
N SER A 153 3.32 6.85 3.16
CA SER A 153 2.45 6.17 4.10
C SER A 153 1.96 7.12 5.19
N GLY A 154 0.80 6.83 5.76
CA GLY A 154 0.24 7.54 6.91
C GLY A 154 -0.41 6.58 7.89
N ILE A 155 -0.43 6.95 9.17
CA ILE A 155 -1.06 6.17 10.24
C ILE A 155 -1.52 7.08 11.37
N SER A 156 -2.55 6.66 12.09
CA SER A 156 -3.01 7.32 13.31
C SER A 156 -2.79 6.41 14.51
N LEU A 157 -2.08 6.91 15.52
CA LEU A 157 -1.78 6.17 16.76
C LEU A 157 -2.11 7.05 17.96
N GLY A 158 -2.97 6.56 18.84
CA GLY A 158 -3.35 7.31 20.03
C GLY A 158 -3.93 8.71 19.76
N GLY A 159 -4.61 8.89 18.63
CA GLY A 159 -5.13 10.19 18.18
C GLY A 159 -4.11 11.12 17.54
N GLN A 160 -2.85 10.69 17.41
CA GLN A 160 -1.79 11.43 16.72
C GLN A 160 -1.64 10.91 15.26
N MET A 161 -1.57 11.85 14.32
CA MET A 161 -1.31 11.54 12.90
C MET A 161 0.19 11.53 12.63
N TYR A 162 0.65 10.50 11.93
CA TYR A 162 2.02 10.36 11.42
C TYR A 162 2.00 10.17 9.92
N VAL A 163 2.96 10.79 9.25
CA VAL A 163 3.18 10.66 7.80
C VAL A 163 4.64 10.31 7.55
N VAL A 164 4.88 9.37 6.67
CA VAL A 164 6.23 9.07 6.20
C VAL A 164 6.41 9.71 4.83
N VAL A 165 7.48 10.44 4.66
CA VAL A 165 7.89 11.02 3.38
C VAL A 165 9.16 10.32 2.86
N SER A 166 9.23 10.11 1.55
CA SER A 166 10.47 9.72 0.86
C SER A 166 11.13 10.96 0.29
N THR A 167 12.42 11.12 0.51
CA THR A 167 13.18 12.34 0.23
C THR A 167 14.55 12.03 -0.35
N ASN A 168 15.34 13.08 -0.69
CA ASN A 168 16.63 13.02 -1.34
C ASN A 168 16.55 12.31 -2.71
N HIS A 169 15.79 12.91 -3.60
CA HIS A 169 15.60 12.42 -4.97
C HIS A 169 16.92 12.43 -5.74
N SER A 170 17.24 11.30 -6.36
CA SER A 170 18.39 11.14 -7.25
C SER A 170 18.02 11.35 -8.71
N THR A 171 19.04 11.49 -9.57
CA THR A 171 18.87 11.71 -11.01
C THR A 171 18.13 10.56 -11.74
N ASP A 172 18.09 9.36 -11.17
CA ASP A 172 17.37 8.21 -11.70
C ASP A 172 15.91 8.11 -11.22
N ARG A 173 15.39 9.17 -10.58
CA ARG A 173 14.03 9.28 -10.02
C ARG A 173 13.76 8.35 -8.84
N SER A 174 14.77 7.92 -8.13
CA SER A 174 14.61 7.26 -6.86
C SER A 174 14.88 8.23 -5.72
N THR A 175 14.16 8.09 -4.62
CA THR A 175 14.46 8.73 -3.36
C THR A 175 15.30 7.77 -2.53
N ASP A 176 16.28 8.30 -1.78
CA ASP A 176 17.24 7.46 -1.08
C ASP A 176 16.94 7.32 0.42
N ARG A 177 15.98 8.09 0.95
CA ARG A 177 15.68 8.11 2.38
C ARG A 177 14.18 8.22 2.64
N SER A 178 13.70 7.52 3.66
CA SER A 178 12.36 7.71 4.23
C SER A 178 12.44 8.31 5.63
N VAL A 179 11.57 9.28 5.91
CA VAL A 179 11.54 10.03 7.17
C VAL A 179 10.14 9.98 7.77
N LEU A 180 10.07 9.57 9.04
CA LEU A 180 8.85 9.66 9.84
C LEU A 180 8.63 11.10 10.29
N THR A 181 7.43 11.60 10.10
CA THR A 181 6.99 12.90 10.59
C THR A 181 5.74 12.79 11.46
N ARG A 182 5.54 13.72 12.36
CA ARG A 182 4.34 13.89 13.18
C ARG A 182 3.60 15.14 12.74
N PHE A 183 2.30 15.01 12.48
CA PHE A 183 1.48 16.20 12.20
C PHE A 183 1.19 16.97 13.48
N VAL A 184 1.56 18.23 13.50
CA VAL A 184 1.28 19.21 14.56
C VAL A 184 0.34 20.26 13.99
N PRO A 185 -0.90 20.29 14.42
CA PRO A 185 -1.86 21.30 13.98
C PRO A 185 -1.33 22.74 14.18
N PRO A 186 -1.68 23.71 13.32
CA PRO A 186 -2.62 23.53 12.23
C PRO A 186 -2.00 23.01 10.91
N ALA A 187 -0.65 23.02 10.75
CA ALA A 187 -0.07 22.86 9.42
C ALA A 187 1.39 22.32 9.38
N THR A 188 1.93 21.80 10.48
CA THR A 188 3.34 21.42 10.56
C THR A 188 3.49 19.89 10.55
N PHE A 189 4.39 19.38 9.71
CA PHE A 189 4.84 17.99 9.75
C PHE A 189 6.25 17.96 10.39
N GLU A 190 6.31 17.71 11.69
CA GLU A 190 7.55 17.69 12.46
C GLU A 190 8.36 16.42 12.14
N PRO A 191 9.61 16.52 11.62
CA PRO A 191 10.43 15.36 11.34
C PRO A 191 10.92 14.74 12.65
N LEU A 192 10.78 13.42 12.77
CA LEU A 192 11.15 12.66 13.96
C LEU A 192 12.43 11.84 13.76
N ARG A 193 12.46 11.01 12.73
CA ARG A 193 13.61 10.14 12.46
C ARG A 193 13.64 9.66 11.01
N THR A 194 14.84 9.31 10.53
CA THR A 194 14.99 8.47 9.35
C THR A 194 14.58 7.03 9.69
N ILE A 195 13.73 6.43 8.84
CA ILE A 195 13.34 5.02 8.98
C ILE A 195 14.34 4.15 8.25
N SER A 196 14.67 4.47 7.01
CA SER A 196 15.51 3.67 6.12
C SER A 196 16.26 4.58 5.14
N GLN A 197 17.46 4.13 4.70
CA GLN A 197 18.28 4.86 3.75
C GLN A 197 19.04 3.93 2.82
N LEU A 198 19.03 4.23 1.51
CA LEU A 198 19.81 3.52 0.49
C LEU A 198 21.33 3.72 0.71
N PRO A 199 22.19 2.79 0.23
CA PRO A 199 21.83 1.63 -0.61
C PRO A 199 21.35 0.40 0.16
N ALA A 200 21.49 0.36 1.48
CA ALA A 200 21.09 -0.78 2.30
C ALA A 200 19.61 -0.80 2.67
N GLY A 201 18.93 0.33 2.50
CA GLY A 201 17.53 0.55 2.88
C GLY A 201 16.54 -0.35 2.14
N ARG A 202 15.57 -0.89 2.90
CA ARG A 202 14.49 -1.77 2.41
C ARG A 202 13.11 -1.15 2.60
N PHE A 203 13.03 0.04 3.23
CA PHE A 203 11.77 0.69 3.62
C PHE A 203 11.78 2.15 3.17
N ILE A 204 12.06 2.38 1.85
CA ILE A 204 12.00 3.72 1.24
C ILE A 204 10.57 4.07 0.85
N LYS A 205 9.87 3.16 0.17
CA LYS A 205 8.42 3.18 -0.03
C LYS A 205 7.80 2.16 0.90
N MET A 206 6.66 2.46 1.50
CA MET A 206 6.10 1.55 2.50
C MET A 206 4.58 1.67 2.66
N SER A 207 4.02 0.65 3.29
CA SER A 207 2.67 0.64 3.84
C SER A 207 2.74 0.26 5.31
N MET A 208 2.00 0.97 6.15
CA MET A 208 1.98 0.76 7.60
C MET A 208 0.59 0.36 8.07
N HIS A 209 0.56 -0.56 9.03
CA HIS A 209 -0.69 -0.94 9.69
C HIS A 209 -0.42 -1.22 11.18
N ALA A 210 -1.31 -0.74 12.06
CA ALA A 210 -1.28 -1.17 13.45
C ALA A 210 -1.66 -2.64 13.55
N GLU A 211 -1.05 -3.36 14.47
CA GLU A 211 -1.40 -4.75 14.73
C GLU A 211 -2.91 -4.87 15.01
N PRO A 212 -3.67 -5.68 14.23
CA PRO A 212 -5.14 -5.71 14.31
C PRO A 212 -5.66 -6.46 15.54
N GLY A 213 -4.77 -7.01 16.34
CA GLY A 213 -4.98 -7.82 17.53
C GLY A 213 -3.79 -8.76 17.71
N PRO A 214 -3.72 -9.53 18.79
CA PRO A 214 -2.61 -10.44 19.02
C PRO A 214 -2.39 -11.39 17.82
N LEU A 215 -1.23 -11.32 17.20
CA LEU A 215 -0.81 -12.23 16.15
C LEU A 215 0.17 -13.24 16.74
N ALA A 216 0.02 -14.51 16.36
CA ALA A 216 0.97 -15.53 16.76
C ALA A 216 2.34 -15.30 16.11
N ASP A 217 3.38 -15.85 16.73
CA ASP A 217 4.74 -15.90 16.21
C ASP A 217 5.42 -14.53 16.03
N LEU A 218 4.82 -13.45 16.58
CA LEU A 218 5.50 -12.17 16.72
C LEU A 218 6.50 -12.20 17.88
N PRO A 219 7.60 -11.43 17.79
CA PRO A 219 8.55 -11.32 18.90
C PRO A 219 7.89 -10.65 20.11
N PRO A 220 8.43 -10.83 21.34
CA PRO A 220 7.91 -10.10 22.49
C PRO A 220 8.12 -8.58 22.35
N GLY A 221 7.23 -7.78 22.97
CA GLY A 221 7.32 -6.31 23.00
C GLY A 221 6.28 -5.57 22.20
N GLY A 222 5.23 -6.28 21.69
CA GLY A 222 4.07 -5.65 21.04
C GLY A 222 3.15 -4.89 22.01
N PRO A 223 2.07 -4.27 21.50
CA PRO A 223 1.64 -4.33 20.11
C PRO A 223 2.60 -3.62 19.15
N PHE A 224 2.56 -4.03 17.88
CA PHE A 224 3.48 -3.52 16.87
C PHE A 224 2.78 -2.66 15.81
N ILE A 225 3.55 -1.75 15.21
CA ILE A 225 3.28 -1.21 13.88
C ILE A 225 4.01 -2.12 12.89
N ILE A 226 3.24 -2.71 12.00
CA ILE A 226 3.72 -3.62 10.95
C ILE A 226 3.98 -2.77 9.72
N ILE A 227 5.17 -2.88 9.15
CA ILE A 227 5.63 -2.06 8.03
C ILE A 227 6.07 -2.99 6.90
N TRP A 228 5.38 -2.93 5.77
CA TRP A 228 5.82 -3.52 4.52
C TRP A 228 6.51 -2.45 3.69
N GLY A 229 7.68 -2.76 3.14
CA GLY A 229 8.47 -1.77 2.44
C GLY A 229 9.21 -2.31 1.23
N THR A 230 9.63 -1.38 0.36
CA THR A 230 10.53 -1.62 -0.76
C THR A 230 11.74 -0.69 -0.66
N GLY A 231 12.87 -1.11 -1.22
CA GLY A 231 14.08 -0.30 -1.34
C GLY A 231 14.01 0.66 -2.52
N THR A 232 14.97 0.56 -3.45
CA THR A 232 15.00 1.40 -4.66
C THR A 232 13.73 1.23 -5.48
N TYR A 233 13.10 2.34 -5.82
CA TYR A 233 11.82 2.37 -6.54
C TYR A 233 11.87 1.58 -7.84
N ARG A 234 10.95 0.61 -7.99
CA ARG A 234 10.83 -0.30 -9.13
C ARG A 234 12.09 -1.15 -9.41
N LYS A 235 12.95 -1.32 -8.41
CA LYS A 235 14.14 -2.18 -8.45
C LYS A 235 14.29 -2.94 -7.12
N SER A 236 13.18 -3.36 -6.52
CA SER A 236 13.14 -3.98 -5.19
C SER A 236 12.08 -5.06 -5.09
N ASP A 237 12.27 -5.95 -4.15
CA ASP A 237 11.27 -6.86 -3.58
C ASP A 237 10.54 -6.18 -2.43
N ALA A 238 9.54 -6.85 -1.85
CA ALA A 238 8.89 -6.41 -0.62
C ALA A 238 9.53 -7.06 0.62
N TYR A 239 9.66 -6.27 1.68
CA TYR A 239 10.25 -6.63 2.96
C TYR A 239 9.28 -6.32 4.10
N LEU A 240 9.55 -6.85 5.30
CA LEU A 240 8.70 -6.67 6.48
C LEU A 240 9.52 -6.26 7.69
N SER A 241 9.02 -5.27 8.43
CA SER A 241 9.54 -4.90 9.74
C SER A 241 8.40 -4.65 10.74
N LEU A 242 8.76 -4.71 12.02
CA LEU A 242 7.88 -4.48 13.17
C LEU A 242 8.52 -3.40 14.05
N VAL A 243 7.73 -2.41 14.42
CA VAL A 243 8.15 -1.39 15.40
C VAL A 243 7.21 -1.46 16.59
N PRO A 244 7.68 -1.63 17.85
CA PRO A 244 6.80 -1.55 19.01
C PRO A 244 6.02 -0.23 18.99
N ALA A 245 4.69 -0.28 19.11
CA ALA A 245 3.84 0.90 19.02
C ALA A 245 4.24 1.98 20.04
N ALA A 246 4.63 1.58 21.25
CA ALA A 246 5.12 2.48 22.29
C ALA A 246 6.43 3.21 21.93
N ASN A 247 7.18 2.69 20.96
CA ASN A 247 8.45 3.23 20.51
C ASN A 247 8.41 3.72 19.05
N PHE A 248 7.22 3.93 18.49
CA PHE A 248 7.07 4.23 17.06
C PHE A 248 7.86 5.47 16.64
N GLU A 249 7.85 6.53 17.43
CA GLU A 249 8.58 7.78 17.15
C GLU A 249 10.10 7.58 17.14
N THR A 250 10.62 6.78 18.06
CA THR A 250 12.08 6.56 18.20
C THR A 250 12.60 5.40 17.37
N GLY A 251 11.74 4.46 16.96
CA GLY A 251 12.11 3.22 16.29
C GLY A 251 12.84 2.21 17.18
N ARG A 252 12.93 2.46 18.49
CA ARG A 252 13.60 1.57 19.42
C ARG A 252 12.92 0.20 19.46
N GLY A 253 13.70 -0.86 19.31
CA GLY A 253 13.17 -2.21 19.33
C GLY A 253 12.62 -2.70 17.98
N THR A 254 12.86 -1.97 16.88
CA THR A 254 12.51 -2.43 15.53
C THR A 254 13.06 -3.83 15.27
N ARG A 255 12.28 -4.67 14.62
CA ARG A 255 12.62 -6.02 14.16
C ARG A 255 12.35 -6.14 12.68
N TYR A 256 13.24 -6.85 11.98
CA TYR A 256 13.17 -7.11 10.55
C TYR A 256 12.99 -8.60 10.32
N PHE A 257 12.07 -8.96 9.44
CA PHE A 257 11.86 -10.37 9.07
C PHE A 257 13.11 -10.94 8.38
N ALA A 258 13.74 -11.93 9.00
CA ALA A 258 14.99 -12.53 8.55
C ALA A 258 14.79 -13.92 7.89
N GLY A 259 13.56 -14.23 7.49
CA GLY A 259 13.17 -15.52 6.91
C GLY A 259 12.46 -16.42 7.90
N LEU A 260 12.25 -17.67 7.50
CA LEU A 260 11.68 -18.70 8.36
C LEU A 260 12.81 -19.58 8.93
N ASN A 261 12.68 -19.96 10.18
CA ASN A 261 13.58 -20.95 10.81
C ASN A 261 13.24 -22.38 10.31
N PRO A 262 14.03 -23.40 10.64
CA PRO A 262 13.77 -24.79 10.22
C PRO A 262 12.41 -25.36 10.68
N ALA A 263 11.81 -24.78 11.72
CA ALA A 263 10.47 -25.18 12.18
C ALA A 263 9.34 -24.43 11.45
N GLY A 264 9.68 -23.54 10.49
CA GLY A 264 8.71 -22.78 9.73
C GLY A 264 8.23 -21.48 10.41
N ASN A 265 8.76 -21.14 11.58
CA ASN A 265 8.39 -19.92 12.29
C ASN A 265 9.24 -18.71 11.82
N PRO A 266 8.71 -17.47 11.87
CA PRO A 266 9.43 -16.28 11.46
C PRO A 266 10.65 -16.03 12.38
N ALA A 267 11.79 -15.74 11.76
CA ALA A 267 13.00 -15.28 12.44
C ALA A 267 13.09 -13.75 12.31
N TRP A 268 13.58 -13.11 13.37
CA TRP A 268 13.62 -11.64 13.48
C TRP A 268 15.04 -11.16 13.80
N SER A 269 15.50 -10.15 13.05
CA SER A 269 16.78 -9.47 13.28
C SER A 269 16.57 -8.04 13.75
N GLN A 270 17.57 -7.46 14.40
CA GLN A 270 17.63 -6.04 14.73
C GLN A 270 18.30 -5.20 13.62
N LYS A 271 18.85 -5.85 12.61
CA LYS A 271 19.56 -5.20 11.50
C LYS A 271 18.72 -5.24 10.25
N GLU A 272 18.48 -4.08 9.62
CA GLU A 272 17.74 -3.96 8.37
C GLU A 272 18.40 -4.75 7.23
N SER A 273 19.74 -4.81 7.21
CA SER A 273 20.50 -5.59 6.23
C SER A 273 20.20 -7.09 6.21
N ASP A 274 19.68 -7.63 7.30
CA ASP A 274 19.33 -9.05 7.40
C ASP A 274 17.91 -9.34 6.88
N ALA A 275 17.15 -8.30 6.54
CA ALA A 275 15.78 -8.44 6.04
C ALA A 275 15.74 -9.33 4.79
N LYS A 276 14.85 -10.33 4.81
CA LYS A 276 14.57 -11.21 3.67
C LYS A 276 13.28 -10.81 2.99
N PRO A 277 13.19 -10.98 1.67
CA PRO A 277 11.96 -10.71 0.94
C PRO A 277 10.79 -11.57 1.45
N ILE A 278 9.61 -10.94 1.55
CA ILE A 278 8.34 -11.64 1.78
C ILE A 278 7.58 -11.88 0.47
N VAL A 279 7.82 -11.02 -0.53
CA VAL A 279 7.34 -11.17 -1.92
C VAL A 279 8.50 -10.83 -2.84
N THR A 280 8.89 -11.79 -3.70
CA THR A 280 9.91 -11.57 -4.71
C THR A 280 9.28 -11.10 -6.01
N ASN A 281 9.62 -9.90 -6.44
CA ASN A 281 9.14 -9.30 -7.68
C ASN A 281 10.26 -8.59 -8.47
N GLY A 282 11.27 -8.04 -7.79
CA GLY A 282 12.41 -7.35 -8.36
C GLY A 282 12.12 -5.98 -8.98
N THR A 283 10.85 -5.63 -9.22
CA THR A 283 10.44 -4.37 -9.86
C THR A 283 9.20 -3.77 -9.22
N MET A 284 8.97 -4.06 -7.95
CA MET A 284 7.82 -3.53 -7.21
C MET A 284 7.92 -2.01 -7.12
N GLY A 285 6.83 -1.35 -7.49
CA GLY A 285 6.66 0.10 -7.34
C GLY A 285 6.00 0.45 -6.01
N ASP A 286 4.94 1.24 -6.08
CA ASP A 286 4.15 1.58 -4.90
C ASP A 286 3.34 0.36 -4.43
N LEU A 287 3.28 0.15 -3.11
CA LEU A 287 2.55 -0.95 -2.49
C LEU A 287 1.59 -0.45 -1.43
N SER A 288 0.52 -1.19 -1.22
CA SER A 288 -0.45 -0.98 -0.16
C SER A 288 -0.82 -2.31 0.48
N VAL A 289 -0.83 -2.37 1.81
CA VAL A 289 -1.25 -3.56 2.55
C VAL A 289 -2.30 -3.16 3.58
N THR A 290 -3.38 -3.92 3.64
CA THR A 290 -4.47 -3.72 4.61
C THR A 290 -4.92 -5.04 5.22
N TRP A 291 -5.59 -4.96 6.37
CA TRP A 291 -6.17 -6.10 7.07
C TRP A 291 -7.66 -6.23 6.77
N ALA A 292 -8.05 -7.28 6.06
CA ALA A 292 -9.45 -7.62 5.85
C ALA A 292 -9.98 -8.42 7.04
N LYS A 293 -10.53 -7.71 8.03
CA LYS A 293 -11.01 -8.29 9.29
C LYS A 293 -12.00 -9.45 9.09
N ASP A 294 -12.95 -9.29 8.15
CA ASP A 294 -13.98 -10.29 7.90
C ASP A 294 -13.42 -11.57 7.27
N LEU A 295 -12.25 -11.51 6.68
CA LEU A 295 -11.54 -12.63 6.05
C LEU A 295 -10.42 -13.21 6.93
N GLY A 296 -9.95 -12.45 7.92
CA GLY A 296 -8.76 -12.80 8.68
C GLY A 296 -7.52 -12.87 7.79
N MET A 297 -7.39 -11.95 6.82
CA MET A 297 -6.32 -11.95 5.81
C MET A 297 -5.74 -10.56 5.61
N TRP A 298 -4.44 -10.53 5.33
CA TRP A 298 -3.75 -9.39 4.77
C TRP A 298 -3.94 -9.35 3.27
N LEU A 299 -4.26 -8.19 2.73
CA LEU A 299 -4.44 -7.93 1.31
C LEU A 299 -3.34 -6.98 0.85
N MET A 300 -2.64 -7.30 -0.24
CA MET A 300 -1.58 -6.47 -0.80
C MET A 300 -1.89 -6.13 -2.25
N THR A 301 -1.78 -4.85 -2.60
CA THR A 301 -1.76 -4.37 -3.98
C THR A 301 -0.44 -3.69 -4.28
N TYR A 302 0.05 -3.80 -5.50
CA TYR A 302 1.27 -3.12 -5.95
C TYR A 302 1.33 -3.01 -7.48
N ASP A 303 2.07 -2.03 -7.98
CA ASP A 303 2.37 -1.98 -9.41
C ASP A 303 3.65 -2.75 -9.74
N SER A 304 3.65 -3.42 -10.89
CA SER A 304 4.71 -4.31 -11.34
C SER A 304 5.02 -4.14 -12.83
N ARG A 305 6.27 -4.31 -13.23
CA ARG A 305 6.73 -4.07 -14.60
C ARG A 305 7.17 -5.29 -15.42
N PRO A 306 7.55 -6.46 -14.87
CA PRO A 306 7.94 -7.61 -15.67
C PRO A 306 6.86 -7.96 -16.70
N PRO A 307 7.21 -8.30 -17.96
CA PRO A 307 6.21 -8.53 -19.01
C PRO A 307 5.13 -9.55 -18.64
N ALA A 308 5.52 -10.63 -17.97
CA ALA A 308 4.60 -11.69 -17.55
C ALA A 308 3.60 -11.27 -16.47
N ARG A 309 3.93 -10.21 -15.71
CA ARG A 309 3.13 -9.74 -14.56
C ARG A 309 3.08 -8.21 -14.53
N ARG A 310 2.91 -7.59 -15.70
CA ARG A 310 2.81 -6.14 -15.82
C ARG A 310 1.41 -5.67 -15.45
N GLY A 311 1.33 -4.61 -14.64
CA GLY A 311 0.08 -3.96 -14.25
C GLY A 311 -0.05 -3.82 -12.74
N ILE A 312 -1.28 -3.73 -12.28
CA ILE A 312 -1.63 -3.74 -10.87
C ILE A 312 -1.89 -5.18 -10.45
N LEU A 313 -1.18 -5.59 -9.42
CA LEU A 313 -1.23 -6.93 -8.87
C LEU A 313 -1.88 -6.95 -7.50
N PHE A 314 -2.48 -8.09 -7.19
CA PHE A 314 -3.08 -8.39 -5.90
C PHE A 314 -2.55 -9.73 -5.38
N SER A 315 -2.22 -9.75 -4.08
CA SER A 315 -1.88 -10.96 -3.32
C SER A 315 -2.50 -10.89 -1.94
N TYR A 316 -2.67 -12.03 -1.28
CA TYR A 316 -3.21 -12.11 0.08
C TYR A 316 -2.41 -13.12 0.91
N ALA A 317 -2.44 -12.95 2.24
CA ALA A 317 -1.80 -13.86 3.19
C ALA A 317 -2.51 -13.84 4.54
N ARG A 318 -2.36 -14.90 5.34
CA ARG A 318 -2.93 -14.96 6.70
C ARG A 318 -2.01 -14.33 7.74
N THR A 319 -0.71 -14.32 7.48
CA THR A 319 0.27 -13.68 8.35
C THR A 319 0.99 -12.56 7.60
N PRO A 320 1.52 -11.54 8.28
CA PRO A 320 2.16 -10.40 7.61
C PRO A 320 3.42 -10.77 6.82
N TRP A 321 4.05 -11.89 7.13
CA TRP A 321 5.22 -12.41 6.39
C TRP A 321 4.86 -13.41 5.30
N GLY A 322 3.59 -13.81 5.19
CA GLY A 322 3.16 -14.80 4.22
C GLY A 322 3.01 -16.22 4.82
N PRO A 323 2.94 -17.29 3.99
CA PRO A 323 3.16 -17.21 2.53
C PRO A 323 2.09 -16.37 1.84
N TRP A 324 2.54 -15.46 0.98
CA TRP A 324 1.65 -14.67 0.13
C TRP A 324 1.18 -15.53 -1.05
N SER A 325 -0.08 -15.36 -1.44
CA SER A 325 -0.63 -16.04 -2.61
C SER A 325 0.13 -15.68 -3.88
N GLU A 326 0.04 -16.53 -4.92
CA GLU A 326 0.47 -16.14 -6.26
C GLU A 326 -0.23 -14.83 -6.67
N PRO A 327 0.52 -13.86 -7.23
CA PRO A 327 -0.04 -12.57 -7.59
C PRO A 327 -1.00 -12.67 -8.77
N GLN A 328 -2.15 -12.02 -8.64
CA GLN A 328 -3.18 -11.94 -9.66
C GLN A 328 -3.15 -10.54 -10.30
N VAL A 329 -3.07 -10.44 -11.64
CA VAL A 329 -3.13 -9.16 -12.35
C VAL A 329 -4.57 -8.68 -12.38
N VAL A 330 -4.90 -7.69 -11.56
CA VAL A 330 -6.26 -7.14 -11.42
C VAL A 330 -6.54 -5.98 -12.37
N PHE A 331 -5.49 -5.28 -12.83
CA PHE A 331 -5.66 -4.21 -13.80
C PHE A 331 -4.42 -4.06 -14.70
N HIS A 332 -4.67 -3.90 -15.99
CA HIS A 332 -3.67 -3.54 -16.98
C HIS A 332 -4.29 -2.58 -18.01
N ALA A 333 -3.75 -1.37 -18.14
CA ALA A 333 -4.37 -0.28 -18.87
C ALA A 333 -4.82 -0.63 -20.30
N ALA A 334 -3.98 -1.36 -21.04
CA ALA A 334 -4.31 -1.77 -22.42
C ALA A 334 -5.31 -2.95 -22.44
N ARG A 335 -5.07 -4.00 -21.63
CA ARG A 335 -5.93 -5.20 -21.59
C ARG A 335 -7.36 -4.87 -21.18
N ASP A 336 -7.50 -3.95 -20.21
CA ASP A 336 -8.78 -3.65 -19.57
C ASP A 336 -9.44 -2.39 -20.17
N GLY A 337 -8.98 -1.97 -21.37
CA GLY A 337 -9.63 -0.92 -22.18
C GLY A 337 -9.60 0.48 -21.55
N ALA A 338 -8.58 0.78 -20.71
CA ALA A 338 -8.46 2.09 -20.07
C ALA A 338 -7.79 3.15 -20.97
N LEU A 339 -6.95 2.69 -21.91
CA LEU A 339 -6.30 3.57 -22.88
C LEU A 339 -7.30 4.17 -23.85
N GLY A 340 -7.28 5.49 -24.01
CA GLY A 340 -8.28 6.24 -24.79
C GLY A 340 -9.65 6.38 -24.10
N LYS A 341 -9.78 5.90 -22.83
CA LYS A 341 -11.03 6.00 -22.06
C LYS A 341 -10.88 6.94 -20.86
N PHE A 342 -9.90 6.68 -20.00
CA PHE A 342 -9.51 7.58 -18.91
C PHE A 342 -7.98 7.68 -18.73
N ILE A 343 -7.21 7.03 -19.59
CA ILE A 343 -5.76 7.13 -19.70
C ILE A 343 -5.42 7.48 -21.13
N HIS A 344 -4.71 8.60 -21.33
CA HIS A 344 -4.37 9.12 -22.67
C HIS A 344 -3.52 8.16 -23.49
N ASN A 345 -3.88 7.99 -24.76
CA ASN A 345 -3.17 7.13 -25.71
C ASN A 345 -2.88 7.85 -27.04
N PRO A 346 -1.81 8.67 -27.10
CA PRO A 346 -1.49 9.46 -28.28
C PRO A 346 -1.18 8.66 -29.54
N GLN A 347 -0.88 7.36 -29.41
CA GLN A 347 -0.63 6.51 -30.57
C GLN A 347 -1.92 6.05 -31.26
N ALA A 348 -3.03 5.94 -30.51
CA ALA A 348 -4.31 5.60 -31.08
C ALA A 348 -5.07 6.87 -31.50
N ASP A 349 -5.09 7.87 -30.65
CA ASP A 349 -5.73 9.17 -30.89
C ASP A 349 -5.04 10.25 -30.03
N PRO A 350 -4.27 11.18 -30.62
CA PRO A 350 -3.66 12.28 -29.90
C PRO A 350 -4.68 13.29 -29.34
N ASP A 351 -5.88 13.30 -29.91
CA ASP A 351 -6.96 14.24 -29.57
C ASP A 351 -8.10 13.58 -28.80
N ASP A 352 -7.83 12.50 -28.07
CA ASP A 352 -8.80 11.73 -27.25
C ASP A 352 -9.46 12.56 -26.10
N GLY A 353 -9.12 13.83 -25.94
CA GLY A 353 -9.65 14.73 -24.91
C GLY A 353 -9.08 14.43 -23.49
N LEU A 354 -8.22 13.45 -23.34
CA LEU A 354 -7.68 13.03 -22.05
C LEU A 354 -6.37 13.73 -21.67
N ALA A 355 -5.64 14.29 -22.65
CA ALA A 355 -4.34 14.89 -22.43
C ALA A 355 -4.35 15.99 -21.35
N GLY A 356 -3.39 15.88 -20.41
CA GLY A 356 -3.19 16.83 -19.31
C GLY A 356 -4.26 16.86 -18.20
N PRO A 357 -3.88 17.39 -17.04
CA PRO A 357 -2.55 17.89 -16.74
C PRO A 357 -1.49 16.78 -16.73
N VAL A 358 -0.21 17.14 -16.79
CA VAL A 358 0.94 16.25 -16.58
C VAL A 358 2.04 16.99 -15.81
N ILE A 359 2.95 16.25 -15.19
CA ILE A 359 4.10 16.78 -14.49
C ILE A 359 5.41 16.45 -15.26
N GLY A 360 6.45 17.24 -15.04
CA GLY A 360 7.78 17.03 -15.64
C GLY A 360 7.83 17.35 -17.14
N LYS A 361 8.60 16.58 -17.89
CA LYS A 361 8.92 16.87 -19.31
C LYS A 361 7.72 16.92 -20.25
N GLY A 362 6.59 16.35 -19.88
CA GLY A 362 5.37 16.35 -20.69
C GLY A 362 4.53 17.63 -20.60
N ARG A 363 4.84 18.58 -19.70
CA ARG A 363 4.00 19.76 -19.44
C ARG A 363 3.80 20.66 -20.64
N SER A 364 4.81 20.79 -21.51
CA SER A 364 4.75 21.64 -22.70
C SER A 364 3.95 21.06 -23.85
N ASN A 365 3.82 19.73 -23.90
CA ASN A 365 3.03 19.05 -24.94
C ASN A 365 2.39 17.76 -24.37
N PRO A 366 1.34 17.87 -23.56
CA PRO A 366 0.66 16.72 -22.98
C PRO A 366 0.12 15.73 -24.00
N ALA A 367 -0.33 16.22 -25.17
CA ALA A 367 -0.90 15.38 -26.23
C ALA A 367 0.13 14.36 -26.80
N ALA A 368 1.43 14.61 -26.68
CA ALA A 368 2.46 13.69 -27.14
C ALA A 368 2.91 12.67 -26.07
N VAL A 369 2.36 12.75 -24.85
CA VAL A 369 2.84 11.94 -23.71
C VAL A 369 1.87 10.79 -23.42
N HIS A 370 2.36 9.56 -23.52
CA HIS A 370 1.61 8.39 -23.11
C HIS A 370 1.13 8.47 -21.67
N GLY A 371 -0.12 8.08 -21.44
CA GLY A 371 -0.67 7.80 -20.14
C GLY A 371 -0.14 6.49 -19.54
N GLY A 372 -0.31 6.34 -18.24
CA GLY A 372 0.04 5.13 -17.50
C GLY A 372 -0.73 5.08 -16.19
N ALA A 373 -0.69 3.91 -15.52
CA ALA A 373 -1.33 3.69 -14.24
C ALA A 373 -0.33 3.13 -13.23
N TYR A 374 -0.44 3.56 -11.96
CA TYR A 374 0.44 3.17 -10.85
C TYR A 374 -0.18 3.51 -9.50
N ALA A 375 0.51 3.20 -8.40
CA ALA A 375 0.14 3.53 -7.02
C ALA A 375 -1.28 3.03 -6.65
N PRO A 376 -1.48 1.71 -6.60
CA PRO A 376 -2.78 1.12 -6.23
C PRO A 376 -2.94 1.08 -4.70
N TYR A 377 -3.35 2.18 -4.09
CA TYR A 377 -3.51 2.27 -2.64
C TYR A 377 -4.92 1.86 -2.20
N VAL A 378 -5.01 0.75 -1.46
CA VAL A 378 -6.28 0.24 -0.92
C VAL A 378 -6.90 1.24 0.04
N ILE A 379 -8.22 1.44 -0.09
CA ILE A 379 -8.99 2.25 0.85
C ILE A 379 -9.71 1.31 1.80
N ASP A 380 -9.15 1.19 2.99
CA ASP A 380 -9.56 0.21 4.01
C ASP A 380 -11.06 0.31 4.34
N ARG A 381 -11.56 1.52 4.64
CA ARG A 381 -12.98 1.74 5.02
C ARG A 381 -13.99 1.34 3.95
N PHE A 382 -13.58 1.26 2.68
CA PHE A 382 -14.46 0.89 1.57
C PHE A 382 -14.38 -0.60 1.21
N THR A 383 -13.24 -1.24 1.56
CA THR A 383 -12.99 -2.65 1.26
C THR A 383 -13.81 -3.53 2.19
N ARG A 384 -14.65 -4.41 1.62
CA ARG A 384 -15.60 -5.20 2.39
C ARG A 384 -15.95 -6.53 1.73
N LEU A 385 -16.25 -7.52 2.53
CA LEU A 385 -16.88 -8.77 2.08
C LEU A 385 -18.39 -8.54 1.94
N LYS A 386 -18.94 -8.84 0.76
CA LYS A 386 -20.36 -8.77 0.47
C LYS A 386 -20.76 -9.98 -0.37
N ASP A 387 -21.79 -10.74 0.07
CA ASP A 387 -22.34 -11.88 -0.67
C ASP A 387 -21.27 -12.89 -1.15
N SER A 388 -20.30 -13.23 -0.27
CA SER A 388 -19.14 -14.08 -0.56
C SER A 388 -18.17 -13.54 -1.61
N GLU A 389 -18.25 -12.26 -1.96
CA GLU A 389 -17.28 -11.57 -2.78
C GLU A 389 -16.56 -10.48 -1.96
N LEU A 390 -15.23 -10.43 -2.07
CA LEU A 390 -14.46 -9.28 -1.60
C LEU A 390 -14.57 -8.17 -2.64
N HIS A 391 -15.13 -7.03 -2.24
CA HIS A 391 -15.10 -5.79 -2.99
C HIS A 391 -13.91 -4.97 -2.51
N LEU A 392 -12.86 -4.91 -3.30
CA LEU A 392 -11.64 -4.17 -3.03
C LEU A 392 -11.71 -2.81 -3.71
N TYR A 393 -11.64 -1.73 -2.92
CA TYR A 393 -11.59 -0.36 -3.41
C TYR A 393 -10.20 0.23 -3.20
N TYR A 394 -9.67 0.90 -4.21
CA TYR A 394 -8.34 1.49 -4.16
C TYR A 394 -8.22 2.75 -5.02
N CYS A 395 -7.38 3.67 -4.60
CA CYS A 395 -6.90 4.74 -5.46
C CYS A 395 -5.99 4.17 -6.53
N LEU A 396 -6.07 4.72 -7.73
CA LEU A 396 -5.12 4.46 -8.81
C LEU A 396 -4.72 5.80 -9.43
N SER A 397 -3.43 6.04 -9.50
CA SER A 397 -2.90 7.23 -10.17
C SER A 397 -2.81 7.00 -11.66
N THR A 398 -3.15 8.02 -12.43
CA THR A 398 -2.86 8.07 -13.86
C THR A 398 -1.78 9.11 -14.15
N TRP A 399 -0.89 8.82 -15.10
CA TRP A 399 0.17 9.77 -15.46
C TRP A 399 -0.33 10.86 -16.38
N ASN A 400 -1.14 10.50 -17.37
CA ASN A 400 -1.76 11.43 -18.30
C ASN A 400 -3.18 10.92 -18.63
N PRO A 401 -4.22 11.63 -18.15
CA PRO A 401 -4.19 12.84 -17.30
C PRO A 401 -3.58 12.54 -15.93
N TYR A 402 -2.96 13.55 -15.32
CA TYR A 402 -2.34 13.44 -13.99
C TYR A 402 -3.39 13.62 -12.89
N VAL A 403 -4.12 12.55 -12.62
CA VAL A 403 -5.24 12.53 -11.68
C VAL A 403 -5.27 11.22 -10.90
N VAL A 404 -6.04 11.19 -9.83
CA VAL A 404 -6.32 9.97 -9.05
C VAL A 404 -7.77 9.55 -9.30
N VAL A 405 -7.94 8.27 -9.59
CA VAL A 405 -9.27 7.65 -9.77
C VAL A 405 -9.54 6.61 -8.68
N LEU A 406 -10.80 6.46 -8.34
CA LEU A 406 -11.29 5.38 -7.49
C LEU A 406 -11.58 4.16 -8.36
N MET A 407 -10.95 3.06 -8.02
CA MET A 407 -11.12 1.76 -8.68
C MET A 407 -11.81 0.77 -7.75
N LYS A 408 -12.49 -0.20 -8.36
CA LYS A 408 -13.07 -1.36 -7.68
C LYS A 408 -12.70 -2.62 -8.41
N SER A 409 -12.29 -3.65 -7.68
CA SER A 409 -12.10 -5.02 -8.18
C SER A 409 -12.86 -6.00 -7.29
N ARG A 410 -13.34 -7.12 -7.87
CA ARG A 410 -14.06 -8.15 -7.11
C ARG A 410 -13.27 -9.46 -7.10
N PHE A 411 -13.37 -10.17 -5.98
CA PHE A 411 -12.75 -11.48 -5.79
C PHE A 411 -13.76 -12.43 -5.16
N GLN A 412 -13.92 -13.60 -5.75
CA GLN A 412 -14.68 -14.68 -5.15
C GLN A 412 -13.94 -15.20 -3.92
N ALA A 413 -14.62 -15.27 -2.78
CA ALA A 413 -14.12 -15.86 -1.55
C ALA A 413 -14.50 -17.37 -1.54
N GLU A 414 -13.47 -18.25 -1.51
CA GLU A 414 -13.59 -19.71 -1.59
C GLU A 414 -13.15 -20.42 -0.29
#